data_849b1b9ba756169babfadb1183a0c3e6
#
_entry.id   849b1b9ba756169babfadb1183a0c3e6
#
_cell.length_a   1.000
_cell.length_b   1.000
_cell.length_c   1.000
_cell.angle_alpha   90.00
_cell.angle_beta   90.00
_cell.angle_gamma   90.00
#
_symmetry.space_group_name_H-M   'P 1'
#
loop_
_entity.id
_entity.type
_entity.pdbx_description
1 polymer ?
#
loop_
_entity_poly.entity_id
_entity_poly.type
_entity_poly.pdbx_seq_one_letter_code
_entity_poly.pdbx_strand_id
1 'polypeptide(L)'
;EKLMNTKPDSALTILNSIHASGFKGKDAAKYALLKSMALDKNCIDTTTFDILEPAIDYYIKNGTPDEQFRTYYYQGRIYQNQGDDDSAMLSFMNACDLKQAVTDSLLLAHTFVAQGTLYLKQYKTKEFIQNNMAAAKLYGAIGRDLLEIKSYTNAIDGYVMLNNKTAADSLISICVPLVQKNQDGEAYLFPSLLSYTVEFCTPADIKSFLDQNQDLDLTKDDKMNFAQGYSKIGDYGKAMKLLSEITPNRFTLDSLKYASVKIDVLEKQGNYEQALNLYKDYSAMLERYQKELLSHDLLFADKKHQLEIKSLVEIKGRDRIILYALCGIFGLIMLVGWLYYRGHLNRAKRILAEKENENLKLGQENLRKE
;
A
#
# COMPACT_ATOMS: atom_id res chain seq x y z
N GLU A 1 -19.69 -13.88 1.37
CA GLU A 1 -19.29 -12.50 1.12
C GLU A 1 -20.14 -11.51 1.93
N LYS A 2 -21.48 -11.60 1.89
CA LYS A 2 -22.39 -10.70 2.64
C LYS A 2 -22.13 -10.65 4.16
N LEU A 3 -21.73 -11.75 4.76
CA LEU A 3 -21.41 -11.84 6.20
C LEU A 3 -20.04 -11.27 6.56
N MET A 4 -19.16 -11.06 5.58
CA MET A 4 -17.75 -10.71 5.80
C MET A 4 -17.56 -9.44 6.64
N ASN A 5 -18.43 -8.45 6.47
CA ASN A 5 -18.32 -7.17 7.17
C ASN A 5 -19.18 -7.09 8.45
N THR A 6 -20.17 -7.99 8.62
CA THR A 6 -21.12 -7.93 9.75
C THR A 6 -20.92 -9.05 10.76
N LYS A 7 -20.48 -10.23 10.29
CA LYS A 7 -20.27 -11.44 11.12
C LYS A 7 -19.09 -12.23 10.57
N PRO A 8 -17.84 -11.73 10.68
CA PRO A 8 -16.65 -12.37 10.10
C PRO A 8 -16.40 -13.78 10.65
N ASP A 9 -16.69 -14.03 11.94
CA ASP A 9 -16.60 -15.37 12.56
C ASP A 9 -17.48 -16.39 11.84
N SER A 10 -18.74 -16.02 11.58
CA SER A 10 -19.70 -16.86 10.87
C SER A 10 -19.26 -17.08 9.41
N ALA A 11 -18.70 -16.06 8.77
CA ALA A 11 -18.15 -16.17 7.43
C ALA A 11 -16.98 -17.16 7.40
N LEU A 12 -16.07 -17.09 8.36
CA LEU A 12 -14.93 -18.01 8.49
C LEU A 12 -15.40 -19.45 8.76
N THR A 13 -16.37 -19.63 9.65
CA THR A 13 -16.95 -20.95 9.97
C THR A 13 -17.56 -21.59 8.72
N ILE A 14 -18.34 -20.86 7.94
CA ILE A 14 -18.90 -21.34 6.68
C ILE A 14 -17.79 -21.73 5.69
N LEU A 15 -16.76 -20.86 5.53
CA LEU A 15 -15.66 -21.16 4.64
C LEU A 15 -14.85 -22.38 5.08
N ASN A 16 -14.73 -22.64 6.38
CA ASN A 16 -14.09 -23.82 6.92
C ASN A 16 -14.88 -25.12 6.64
N SER A 17 -16.20 -25.05 6.53
CA SER A 17 -17.05 -26.21 6.23
C SER A 17 -17.08 -26.59 4.74
N ILE A 18 -16.53 -25.75 3.86
CA ILE A 18 -16.51 -26.01 2.42
C ILE A 18 -15.34 -26.95 2.06
N HIS A 19 -15.65 -28.06 1.40
CA HIS A 19 -14.64 -28.95 0.85
C HIS A 19 -14.12 -28.38 -0.48
N ALA A 20 -13.04 -27.59 -0.42
CA ALA A 20 -12.50 -26.84 -1.56
C ALA A 20 -11.54 -27.69 -2.44
N SER A 21 -11.24 -28.93 -2.09
CA SER A 21 -10.26 -29.78 -2.81
C SER A 21 -10.61 -30.06 -4.28
N GLY A 22 -11.88 -29.86 -4.66
CA GLY A 22 -12.34 -30.00 -6.03
C GLY A 22 -12.40 -28.71 -6.85
N PHE A 23 -12.15 -27.55 -6.23
CA PHE A 23 -12.24 -26.26 -6.92
C PHE A 23 -11.04 -26.05 -7.83
N LYS A 24 -11.30 -25.43 -9.01
CA LYS A 24 -10.26 -25.09 -9.99
C LYS A 24 -10.52 -23.71 -10.58
N GLY A 25 -9.47 -23.08 -11.10
CA GLY A 25 -9.54 -21.79 -11.78
C GLY A 25 -10.24 -20.72 -10.94
N LYS A 26 -11.28 -20.10 -11.49
CA LYS A 26 -12.00 -18.99 -10.83
C LYS A 26 -12.63 -19.36 -9.48
N ASP A 27 -13.16 -20.56 -9.34
CA ASP A 27 -13.83 -20.98 -8.10
C ASP A 27 -12.81 -21.20 -6.97
N ALA A 28 -11.65 -21.79 -7.29
CA ALA A 28 -10.54 -21.92 -6.35
C ALA A 28 -10.03 -20.53 -5.93
N ALA A 29 -9.84 -19.63 -6.87
CA ALA A 29 -9.42 -18.26 -6.63
C ALA A 29 -10.41 -17.50 -5.74
N LYS A 30 -11.70 -17.61 -6.01
CA LYS A 30 -12.75 -16.98 -5.22
C LYS A 30 -12.78 -17.50 -3.78
N TYR A 31 -12.70 -18.81 -3.61
CA TYR A 31 -12.63 -19.42 -2.27
C TYR A 31 -11.38 -18.92 -1.52
N ALA A 32 -10.21 -18.95 -2.16
CA ALA A 32 -8.94 -18.51 -1.59
C ALA A 32 -8.98 -17.07 -1.11
N LEU A 33 -9.47 -16.16 -1.97
CA LEU A 33 -9.61 -14.75 -1.63
C LEU A 33 -10.57 -14.52 -0.47
N LEU A 34 -11.76 -15.12 -0.49
CA LEU A 34 -12.75 -15.01 0.60
C LEU A 34 -12.21 -15.59 1.91
N LYS A 35 -11.44 -16.67 1.85
CA LYS A 35 -10.82 -17.27 3.02
C LYS A 35 -9.77 -16.35 3.65
N SER A 36 -8.89 -15.77 2.84
CA SER A 36 -7.89 -14.80 3.31
C SER A 36 -8.56 -13.55 3.90
N MET A 37 -9.64 -13.05 3.27
CA MET A 37 -10.45 -11.97 3.82
C MET A 37 -11.03 -12.32 5.20
N ALA A 38 -11.58 -13.53 5.34
CA ALA A 38 -12.20 -13.96 6.60
C ALA A 38 -11.16 -14.12 7.72
N LEU A 39 -9.97 -14.61 7.41
CA LEU A 39 -8.88 -14.73 8.37
C LEU A 39 -8.42 -13.36 8.87
N ASP A 40 -8.14 -12.42 7.96
CA ASP A 40 -7.71 -11.07 8.31
C ASP A 40 -8.76 -10.34 9.18
N LYS A 41 -10.05 -10.43 8.83
CA LYS A 41 -11.14 -9.82 9.61
C LYS A 41 -11.38 -10.47 10.98
N ASN A 42 -10.91 -11.67 11.21
CA ASN A 42 -10.91 -12.34 12.50
C ASN A 42 -9.57 -12.17 13.26
N CYS A 43 -8.71 -11.25 12.81
CA CYS A 43 -7.39 -11.00 13.40
C CYS A 43 -6.52 -12.28 13.45
N ILE A 44 -6.67 -13.16 12.47
CA ILE A 44 -5.85 -14.35 12.30
C ILE A 44 -4.79 -14.06 11.26
N ASP A 45 -3.58 -13.80 11.73
CA ASP A 45 -2.43 -13.52 10.88
C ASP A 45 -1.99 -14.76 10.12
N THR A 46 -1.82 -14.62 8.80
CA THR A 46 -1.28 -15.66 7.93
C THR A 46 0.14 -15.26 7.51
N THR A 47 1.07 -16.22 7.57
CA THR A 47 2.47 -16.02 7.20
C THR A 47 2.89 -16.89 6.01
N THR A 48 1.95 -17.61 5.37
CA THR A 48 2.19 -18.43 4.17
C THR A 48 1.19 -18.08 3.08
N PHE A 49 1.54 -18.38 1.84
CA PHE A 49 0.67 -18.14 0.69
C PHE A 49 -0.29 -19.27 0.38
N ASP A 50 -0.21 -20.41 1.09
CA ASP A 50 -0.97 -21.65 0.79
C ASP A 50 -2.46 -21.42 0.55
N ILE A 51 -3.06 -20.49 1.31
CA ILE A 51 -4.47 -20.16 1.19
C ILE A 51 -4.73 -19.19 0.03
N LEU A 52 -3.87 -18.17 -0.16
CA LEU A 52 -4.08 -17.12 -1.14
C LEU A 52 -3.56 -17.46 -2.54
N GLU A 53 -2.65 -18.44 -2.67
CA GLU A 53 -1.97 -18.80 -3.92
C GLU A 53 -2.94 -18.98 -5.11
N PRO A 54 -4.08 -19.71 -4.99
CA PRO A 54 -5.02 -19.82 -6.11
C PRO A 54 -5.61 -18.49 -6.57
N ALA A 55 -5.75 -17.51 -5.65
CA ALA A 55 -6.21 -16.17 -5.99
C ALA A 55 -5.11 -15.37 -6.71
N ILE A 56 -3.86 -15.48 -6.27
CA ILE A 56 -2.69 -14.87 -6.91
C ILE A 56 -2.57 -15.36 -8.36
N ASP A 57 -2.58 -16.69 -8.55
CA ASP A 57 -2.40 -17.31 -9.87
C ASP A 57 -3.47 -16.92 -10.88
N TYR A 58 -4.70 -16.75 -10.42
CA TYR A 58 -5.83 -16.48 -11.29
C TYR A 58 -6.15 -14.99 -11.42
N TYR A 59 -6.35 -14.27 -10.29
CA TYR A 59 -6.87 -12.91 -10.32
C TYR A 59 -5.86 -11.87 -10.76
N ILE A 60 -4.58 -12.05 -10.50
CA ILE A 60 -3.56 -11.09 -10.99
C ILE A 60 -3.59 -10.99 -12.52
N LYS A 61 -3.93 -12.07 -13.22
CA LYS A 61 -3.98 -12.11 -14.68
C LYS A 61 -5.38 -11.87 -15.26
N ASN A 62 -6.41 -12.40 -14.59
CA ASN A 62 -7.75 -12.52 -15.16
C ASN A 62 -8.85 -11.87 -14.30
N GLY A 63 -8.48 -11.24 -13.17
CA GLY A 63 -9.43 -10.64 -12.24
C GLY A 63 -9.93 -9.27 -12.71
N THR A 64 -11.08 -8.87 -12.20
CA THR A 64 -11.52 -7.47 -12.22
C THR A 64 -10.57 -6.60 -11.40
N PRO A 65 -10.55 -5.27 -11.60
CA PRO A 65 -9.73 -4.38 -10.77
C PRO A 65 -9.93 -4.57 -9.26
N ASP A 66 -11.17 -4.79 -8.80
CA ASP A 66 -11.46 -5.06 -7.37
C ASP A 66 -10.87 -6.41 -6.91
N GLU A 67 -10.94 -7.46 -7.72
CA GLU A 67 -10.37 -8.78 -7.40
C GLU A 67 -8.84 -8.72 -7.39
N GLN A 68 -8.22 -8.03 -8.34
CA GLN A 68 -6.77 -7.80 -8.39
C GLN A 68 -6.30 -7.00 -7.17
N PHE A 69 -6.99 -5.88 -6.88
CA PHE A 69 -6.69 -5.03 -5.74
C PHE A 69 -6.70 -5.81 -4.41
N ARG A 70 -7.78 -6.55 -4.15
CA ARG A 70 -7.91 -7.38 -2.95
C ARG A 70 -6.81 -8.44 -2.88
N THR A 71 -6.48 -9.06 -4.01
CA THR A 71 -5.42 -10.08 -4.06
C THR A 71 -4.06 -9.47 -3.70
N TYR A 72 -3.71 -8.31 -4.27
CA TYR A 72 -2.48 -7.59 -3.93
C TYR A 72 -2.47 -7.11 -2.47
N TYR A 73 -3.60 -6.63 -1.95
CA TYR A 73 -3.70 -6.22 -0.56
C TYR A 73 -3.40 -7.38 0.40
N TYR A 74 -4.05 -8.54 0.23
CA TYR A 74 -3.83 -9.69 1.10
C TYR A 74 -2.44 -10.31 0.90
N GLN A 75 -1.89 -10.26 -0.30
CA GLN A 75 -0.50 -10.61 -0.56
C GLN A 75 0.45 -9.70 0.25
N GLY A 76 0.23 -8.41 0.24
CA GLY A 76 0.98 -7.44 1.05
C GLY A 76 0.86 -7.71 2.55
N ARG A 77 -0.33 -8.06 3.04
CA ARG A 77 -0.55 -8.43 4.45
C ARG A 77 0.25 -9.67 4.85
N ILE A 78 0.29 -10.70 4.00
CA ILE A 78 1.08 -11.91 4.27
C ILE A 78 2.58 -11.57 4.35
N TYR A 79 3.12 -10.80 3.40
CA TYR A 79 4.52 -10.35 3.45
C TYR A 79 4.80 -9.51 4.70
N GLN A 80 3.89 -8.61 5.08
CA GLN A 80 4.02 -7.81 6.30
C GLN A 80 4.08 -8.69 7.56
N ASN A 81 3.27 -9.76 7.64
CA ASN A 81 3.28 -10.71 8.74
C ASN A 81 4.55 -11.60 8.74
N GLN A 82 5.18 -11.80 7.59
CA GLN A 82 6.49 -12.46 7.46
C GLN A 82 7.65 -11.54 7.87
N GLY A 83 7.43 -10.22 7.97
CA GLY A 83 8.49 -9.23 8.16
C GLY A 83 9.23 -8.86 6.87
N ASP A 84 8.75 -9.29 5.68
CA ASP A 84 9.28 -8.85 4.38
C ASP A 84 8.60 -7.53 3.98
N ASP A 85 9.06 -6.44 4.60
CA ASP A 85 8.50 -5.10 4.41
C ASP A 85 8.62 -4.61 2.96
N ASP A 86 9.67 -5.03 2.23
CA ASP A 86 9.90 -4.64 0.83
C ASP A 86 8.87 -5.27 -0.11
N SER A 87 8.63 -6.58 0.02
CA SER A 87 7.61 -7.29 -0.77
C SER A 87 6.19 -6.86 -0.38
N ALA A 88 5.97 -6.54 0.90
CA ALA A 88 4.71 -5.96 1.37
C ALA A 88 4.43 -4.61 0.72
N MET A 89 5.42 -3.69 0.74
CA MET A 89 5.29 -2.37 0.11
C MET A 89 4.98 -2.50 -1.37
N LEU A 90 5.69 -3.38 -2.07
CA LEU A 90 5.49 -3.63 -3.48
C LEU A 90 4.05 -4.11 -3.79
N SER A 91 3.56 -5.05 -3.00
CA SER A 91 2.20 -5.55 -3.15
C SER A 91 1.15 -4.45 -2.91
N PHE A 92 1.33 -3.62 -1.89
CA PHE A 92 0.45 -2.48 -1.64
C PHE A 92 0.55 -1.39 -2.72
N MET A 93 1.71 -1.19 -3.33
CA MET A 93 1.85 -0.26 -4.47
C MET A 93 1.07 -0.78 -5.68
N ASN A 94 1.21 -2.07 -6.03
CA ASN A 94 0.44 -2.70 -7.11
C ASN A 94 -1.07 -2.58 -6.85
N ALA A 95 -1.51 -2.73 -5.59
CA ALA A 95 -2.90 -2.46 -5.22
C ALA A 95 -3.27 -0.99 -5.50
N CYS A 96 -2.46 -0.03 -5.04
CA CYS A 96 -2.73 1.40 -5.21
C CYS A 96 -2.72 1.87 -6.67
N ASP A 97 -2.02 1.18 -7.58
CA ASP A 97 -2.07 1.49 -9.02
C ASP A 97 -3.49 1.28 -9.61
N LEU A 98 -4.29 0.43 -8.97
CA LEU A 98 -5.67 0.16 -9.35
C LEU A 98 -6.69 1.11 -8.69
N LYS A 99 -6.28 2.03 -7.82
CA LYS A 99 -7.16 2.88 -6.97
C LYS A 99 -8.28 3.61 -7.70
N GLN A 100 -8.08 3.97 -8.98
CA GLN A 100 -9.08 4.70 -9.79
C GLN A 100 -10.27 3.82 -10.20
N ALA A 101 -10.07 2.50 -10.24
CA ALA A 101 -11.05 1.53 -10.70
C ALA A 101 -11.64 0.68 -9.56
N VAL A 102 -11.19 0.91 -8.31
CA VAL A 102 -11.61 0.14 -7.13
C VAL A 102 -12.80 0.80 -6.46
N THR A 103 -13.79 -0.02 -6.08
CA THR A 103 -15.01 0.42 -5.40
C THR A 103 -14.95 0.29 -3.88
N ASP A 104 -14.03 -0.52 -3.34
CA ASP A 104 -13.88 -0.78 -1.91
C ASP A 104 -13.02 0.31 -1.23
N SER A 105 -13.65 1.45 -0.92
CA SER A 105 -12.98 2.58 -0.26
C SER A 105 -12.43 2.23 1.12
N LEU A 106 -13.05 1.28 1.84
CA LEU A 106 -12.56 0.84 3.15
C LEU A 106 -11.22 0.12 3.00
N LEU A 107 -11.13 -0.82 2.07
CA LEU A 107 -9.89 -1.57 1.84
C LEU A 107 -8.79 -0.69 1.26
N LEU A 108 -9.15 0.28 0.41
CA LEU A 108 -8.21 1.28 -0.10
C LEU A 108 -7.63 2.13 1.03
N ALA A 109 -8.46 2.56 1.99
CA ALA A 109 -7.99 3.29 3.16
C ALA A 109 -7.04 2.43 4.02
N HIS A 110 -7.38 1.16 4.26
CA HIS A 110 -6.49 0.21 4.95
C HIS A 110 -5.15 0.03 4.22
N THR A 111 -5.16 0.03 2.89
CA THR A 111 -3.92 -0.07 2.08
C THR A 111 -3.03 1.14 2.30
N PHE A 112 -3.59 2.36 2.32
CA PHE A 112 -2.82 3.57 2.64
C PHE A 112 -2.25 3.52 4.06
N VAL A 113 -3.01 3.08 5.06
CA VAL A 113 -2.48 2.93 6.43
C VAL A 113 -1.32 1.92 6.46
N ALA A 114 -1.47 0.79 5.78
CA ALA A 114 -0.41 -0.23 5.71
C ALA A 114 0.87 0.31 5.05
N GLN A 115 0.75 1.01 3.91
CA GLN A 115 1.89 1.70 3.29
C GLN A 115 2.49 2.75 4.22
N GLY A 116 1.65 3.56 4.88
CA GLY A 116 2.10 4.56 5.85
C GLY A 116 2.97 3.94 6.95
N THR A 117 2.53 2.82 7.52
CA THR A 117 3.29 2.10 8.55
C THR A 117 4.66 1.63 8.03
N LEU A 118 4.73 1.14 6.79
CA LEU A 118 6.01 0.75 6.18
C LEU A 118 6.91 1.96 5.93
N TYR A 119 6.36 3.09 5.47
CA TYR A 119 7.12 4.33 5.32
C TYR A 119 7.64 4.85 6.66
N LEU A 120 6.85 4.75 7.75
CA LEU A 120 7.30 5.13 9.08
C LEU A 120 8.51 4.31 9.54
N LYS A 121 8.49 2.99 9.32
CA LYS A 121 9.64 2.11 9.60
C LYS A 121 10.91 2.52 8.85
N GLN A 122 10.76 3.16 7.69
CA GLN A 122 11.86 3.67 6.86
C GLN A 122 12.19 5.15 7.11
N TYR A 123 11.67 5.76 8.17
CA TYR A 123 11.80 7.21 8.47
C TYR A 123 11.33 8.14 7.34
N LYS A 124 10.52 7.65 6.42
CA LYS A 124 9.88 8.45 5.38
C LYS A 124 8.62 9.12 5.94
N THR A 125 8.84 10.03 6.89
CA THR A 125 7.76 10.65 7.67
C THR A 125 6.79 11.46 6.80
N LYS A 126 7.25 12.05 5.70
CA LYS A 126 6.37 12.79 4.78
C LYS A 126 5.36 11.86 4.09
N GLU A 127 5.83 10.72 3.61
CA GLU A 127 5.02 9.69 2.98
C GLU A 127 4.07 9.03 4.00
N PHE A 128 4.52 8.81 5.23
CA PHE A 128 3.67 8.38 6.34
C PHE A 128 2.49 9.32 6.56
N ILE A 129 2.75 10.64 6.65
CA ILE A 129 1.71 11.67 6.80
C ILE A 129 0.75 11.64 5.60
N GLN A 130 1.27 11.64 4.36
CA GLN A 130 0.45 11.67 3.15
C GLN A 130 -0.50 10.48 3.08
N ASN A 131 -0.02 9.28 3.40
CA ASN A 131 -0.83 8.07 3.38
C ASN A 131 -1.90 8.09 4.48
N ASN A 132 -1.57 8.51 5.71
CA ASN A 132 -2.56 8.63 6.78
C ASN A 132 -3.61 9.71 6.48
N MET A 133 -3.22 10.83 5.89
CA MET A 133 -4.15 11.86 5.44
C MET A 133 -5.11 11.37 4.32
N ALA A 134 -4.59 10.55 3.40
CA ALA A 134 -5.42 9.93 2.36
C ALA A 134 -6.41 8.92 2.97
N ALA A 135 -5.95 8.10 3.91
CA ALA A 135 -6.79 7.15 4.63
C ALA A 135 -7.89 7.85 5.45
N ALA A 136 -7.54 8.91 6.20
CA ALA A 136 -8.49 9.68 7.01
C ALA A 136 -9.65 10.23 6.15
N LYS A 137 -9.33 10.82 4.99
CA LYS A 137 -10.36 11.34 4.06
C LYS A 137 -11.31 10.24 3.57
N LEU A 138 -10.78 9.06 3.27
CA LEU A 138 -11.61 7.93 2.84
C LEU A 138 -12.47 7.39 3.98
N TYR A 139 -11.91 7.26 5.18
CA TYR A 139 -12.68 6.81 6.36
C TYR A 139 -13.80 7.78 6.70
N GLY A 140 -13.54 9.08 6.68
CA GLY A 140 -14.57 10.11 6.91
C GLY A 140 -15.68 10.05 5.86
N ALA A 141 -15.32 9.88 4.57
CA ALA A 141 -16.30 9.77 3.48
C ALA A 141 -17.24 8.56 3.61
N ILE A 142 -16.80 7.49 4.29
CA ILE A 142 -17.60 6.26 4.51
C ILE A 142 -18.15 6.13 5.95
N GLY A 143 -18.03 7.19 6.76
CA GLY A 143 -18.57 7.25 8.12
C GLY A 143 -17.85 6.32 9.11
N ARG A 144 -16.54 6.14 8.97
CA ARG A 144 -15.70 5.36 9.88
C ARG A 144 -14.94 6.27 10.83
N ASP A 145 -15.69 6.99 11.68
CA ASP A 145 -15.21 8.07 12.55
C ASP A 145 -13.94 7.69 13.37
N LEU A 146 -13.91 6.51 14.00
CA LEU A 146 -12.74 6.09 14.80
C LEU A 146 -11.48 5.85 13.96
N LEU A 147 -11.63 5.29 12.76
CA LEU A 147 -10.51 5.06 11.85
C LEU A 147 -10.03 6.38 11.23
N GLU A 148 -10.96 7.32 11.00
CA GLU A 148 -10.65 8.68 10.58
C GLU A 148 -9.80 9.39 11.63
N ILE A 149 -10.26 9.41 12.90
CA ILE A 149 -9.52 9.99 14.04
C ILE A 149 -8.15 9.36 14.14
N LYS A 150 -8.05 8.02 14.17
CA LYS A 150 -6.78 7.30 14.25
C LYS A 150 -5.80 7.69 13.13
N SER A 151 -6.31 7.88 11.91
CA SER A 151 -5.45 8.26 10.80
C SER A 151 -4.99 9.72 10.89
N TYR A 152 -5.85 10.63 11.37
CA TYR A 152 -5.41 12.00 11.63
C TYR A 152 -4.41 12.08 12.79
N THR A 153 -4.59 11.30 13.86
CA THR A 153 -3.64 11.28 14.99
C THR A 153 -2.27 10.76 14.54
N ASN A 154 -2.22 9.72 13.72
CA ASN A 154 -0.96 9.28 13.09
C ASN A 154 -0.29 10.41 12.28
N ALA A 155 -1.06 11.21 11.55
CA ALA A 155 -0.52 12.34 10.81
C ALA A 155 -0.05 13.47 11.73
N ILE A 156 -0.72 13.72 12.87
CA ILE A 156 -0.26 14.65 13.92
C ILE A 156 1.11 14.21 14.43
N ASP A 157 1.27 12.92 14.80
CA ASP A 157 2.54 12.37 15.25
C ASP A 157 3.65 12.57 14.22
N GLY A 158 3.33 12.34 12.95
CA GLY A 158 4.25 12.61 11.85
C GLY A 158 4.67 14.10 11.77
N TYR A 159 3.76 15.04 11.97
CA TYR A 159 4.10 16.46 12.01
C TYR A 159 4.89 16.84 13.25
N VAL A 160 4.62 16.22 14.40
CA VAL A 160 5.46 16.37 15.61
C VAL A 160 6.88 15.88 15.33
N MET A 161 7.05 14.72 14.69
CA MET A 161 8.37 14.19 14.29
C MET A 161 9.11 15.11 13.31
N LEU A 162 8.40 15.83 12.44
CA LEU A 162 8.98 16.82 11.52
C LEU A 162 9.16 18.21 12.16
N ASN A 163 8.89 18.37 13.45
CA ASN A 163 8.89 19.65 14.14
C ASN A 163 8.03 20.74 13.46
N ASN A 164 6.87 20.32 12.89
CA ASN A 164 5.96 21.21 12.21
C ASN A 164 4.71 21.50 13.06
N LYS A 165 4.88 22.44 14.00
CA LYS A 165 3.82 22.85 14.93
C LYS A 165 2.55 23.30 14.21
N THR A 166 2.66 24.17 13.20
CA THR A 166 1.49 24.74 12.51
C THR A 166 0.61 23.70 11.85
N ALA A 167 1.22 22.68 11.22
CA ALA A 167 0.47 21.60 10.60
C ALA A 167 -0.17 20.67 11.65
N ALA A 168 0.54 20.40 12.76
CA ALA A 168 -0.01 19.64 13.87
C ALA A 168 -1.22 20.38 14.50
N ASP A 169 -1.11 21.70 14.78
CA ASP A 169 -2.21 22.54 15.28
C ASP A 169 -3.44 22.46 14.39
N SER A 170 -3.25 22.52 13.08
CA SER A 170 -4.35 22.42 12.10
C SER A 170 -5.08 21.09 12.18
N LEU A 171 -4.35 19.97 12.33
CA LEU A 171 -4.98 18.65 12.45
C LEU A 171 -5.62 18.42 13.82
N ILE A 172 -5.03 18.91 14.89
CA ILE A 172 -5.64 18.85 16.23
C ILE A 172 -6.98 19.57 16.22
N SER A 173 -7.07 20.74 15.56
CA SER A 173 -8.32 21.48 15.43
C SER A 173 -9.41 20.72 14.65
N ILE A 174 -9.04 19.79 13.76
CA ILE A 174 -9.95 18.88 13.06
C ILE A 174 -10.35 17.70 13.98
N CYS A 175 -9.38 17.11 14.69
CA CYS A 175 -9.61 15.92 15.50
C CYS A 175 -10.48 16.19 16.73
N VAL A 176 -10.30 17.33 17.42
CA VAL A 176 -11.04 17.64 18.67
C VAL A 176 -12.55 17.57 18.48
N PRO A 177 -13.18 18.20 17.46
CA PRO A 177 -14.61 18.06 17.21
C PRO A 177 -15.07 16.63 16.87
N LEU A 178 -14.23 15.86 16.18
CA LEU A 178 -14.53 14.45 15.86
C LEU A 178 -14.56 13.60 17.13
N VAL A 179 -13.61 13.81 18.04
CA VAL A 179 -13.54 13.12 19.33
C VAL A 179 -14.72 13.54 20.23
N GLN A 180 -15.12 14.82 20.24
CA GLN A 180 -16.31 15.26 20.97
C GLN A 180 -17.58 14.56 20.49
N LYS A 181 -17.68 14.26 19.19
CA LYS A 181 -18.79 13.50 18.61
C LYS A 181 -18.69 12.00 18.94
N ASN A 182 -17.48 11.45 19.06
CA ASN A 182 -17.22 10.05 19.31
C ASN A 182 -16.10 9.90 20.36
N GLN A 183 -16.51 9.79 21.63
CA GLN A 183 -15.59 9.79 22.79
C GLN A 183 -14.58 8.63 22.79
N ASP A 184 -14.87 7.50 22.13
CA ASP A 184 -13.91 6.40 21.98
C ASP A 184 -12.66 6.83 21.22
N GLY A 185 -12.73 7.93 20.47
CA GLY A 185 -11.59 8.54 19.77
C GLY A 185 -10.54 9.17 20.69
N GLU A 186 -10.88 9.44 21.96
CA GLU A 186 -9.96 10.03 22.94
C GLU A 186 -8.73 9.15 23.16
N ALA A 187 -8.91 7.83 23.17
CA ALA A 187 -7.82 6.86 23.29
C ALA A 187 -6.76 6.98 22.18
N TYR A 188 -7.15 7.46 21.00
CA TYR A 188 -6.22 7.72 19.90
C TYR A 188 -5.62 9.12 19.94
N LEU A 189 -6.42 10.13 20.36
CA LEU A 189 -5.97 11.52 20.36
C LEU A 189 -5.02 11.82 21.52
N PHE A 190 -5.23 11.22 22.70
CA PHE A 190 -4.44 11.48 23.88
C PHE A 190 -2.92 11.27 23.69
N PRO A 191 -2.41 10.13 23.15
CA PRO A 191 -0.99 9.93 22.93
C PRO A 191 -0.36 11.01 22.02
N SER A 192 -1.09 11.40 20.97
CA SER A 192 -0.64 12.44 20.03
C SER A 192 -0.63 13.83 20.67
N LEU A 193 -1.63 14.16 21.50
CA LEU A 193 -1.64 15.41 22.30
C LEU A 193 -0.51 15.45 23.32
N LEU A 194 -0.20 14.32 23.95
CA LEU A 194 0.94 14.21 24.87
C LEU A 194 2.26 14.49 24.13
N SER A 195 2.50 13.82 22.99
CA SER A 195 3.69 14.05 22.18
C SER A 195 3.77 15.51 21.70
N TYR A 196 2.66 16.07 21.23
CA TYR A 196 2.56 17.47 20.82
C TYR A 196 2.88 18.44 21.98
N THR A 197 2.28 18.21 23.16
CA THR A 197 2.44 19.06 24.33
C THR A 197 3.91 19.05 24.79
N VAL A 198 4.51 17.87 24.87
CA VAL A 198 5.91 17.71 25.26
C VAL A 198 6.85 18.41 24.26
N GLU A 199 6.53 18.40 22.96
CA GLU A 199 7.42 18.98 21.96
C GLU A 199 7.28 20.49 21.80
N PHE A 200 6.06 21.03 21.82
CA PHE A 200 5.78 22.39 21.38
C PHE A 200 5.29 23.36 22.48
N CYS A 201 4.88 22.85 23.64
CA CYS A 201 4.29 23.70 24.66
C CYS A 201 5.32 24.20 25.69
N THR A 202 4.93 25.18 26.49
CA THR A 202 5.79 25.72 27.55
C THR A 202 5.97 24.73 28.71
N PRO A 203 7.04 24.83 29.52
CA PRO A 203 7.19 23.98 30.69
C PRO A 203 6.01 24.02 31.67
N ALA A 204 5.31 25.17 31.76
CA ALA A 204 4.12 25.32 32.59
C ALA A 204 2.92 24.50 32.01
N ASP A 205 2.73 24.52 30.69
CA ASP A 205 1.67 23.74 30.02
C ASP A 205 1.98 22.25 30.11
N ILE A 206 3.24 21.85 29.87
CA ILE A 206 3.68 20.43 30.01
C ILE A 206 3.37 19.97 31.44
N LYS A 207 3.75 20.73 32.45
CA LYS A 207 3.49 20.38 33.85
C LYS A 207 1.98 20.21 34.11
N SER A 208 1.18 21.18 33.69
CA SER A 208 -0.28 21.14 33.83
C SER A 208 -0.89 19.89 33.17
N PHE A 209 -0.43 19.56 31.95
CA PHE A 209 -0.91 18.36 31.22
C PHE A 209 -0.52 17.06 31.94
N LEU A 210 0.73 16.95 32.42
CA LEU A 210 1.20 15.76 33.13
C LEU A 210 0.48 15.59 34.48
N ASP A 211 0.28 16.68 35.24
CA ASP A 211 -0.40 16.64 36.53
C ASP A 211 -1.88 16.24 36.40
N GLN A 212 -2.58 16.65 35.32
CA GLN A 212 -3.96 16.28 35.05
C GLN A 212 -4.13 14.82 34.66
N ASN A 213 -3.10 14.18 34.13
CA ASN A 213 -3.15 12.85 33.55
C ASN A 213 -2.29 11.81 34.29
N GLN A 214 -1.80 12.14 35.49
CA GLN A 214 -0.86 11.29 36.23
C GLN A 214 -1.44 9.95 36.72
N ASP A 215 -2.77 9.86 36.85
CA ASP A 215 -3.49 8.67 37.35
C ASP A 215 -3.94 7.71 36.25
N LEU A 216 -3.60 8.01 34.97
CA LEU A 216 -3.93 7.14 33.86
C LEU A 216 -3.06 5.87 33.83
N ASP A 217 -3.63 4.78 33.36
CA ASP A 217 -2.88 3.57 33.04
C ASP A 217 -2.11 3.77 31.72
N LEU A 218 -0.84 4.12 31.85
CA LEU A 218 -0.01 4.54 30.73
C LEU A 218 0.54 3.34 29.95
N THR A 219 0.42 3.39 28.63
CA THR A 219 1.13 2.46 27.75
C THR A 219 2.66 2.68 27.84
N LYS A 220 3.45 1.78 27.27
CA LYS A 220 4.91 1.94 27.19
C LYS A 220 5.32 3.23 26.50
N ASP A 221 4.63 3.59 25.41
CA ASP A 221 4.93 4.81 24.64
C ASP A 221 4.50 6.06 25.38
N ASP A 222 3.38 6.03 26.10
CA ASP A 222 2.96 7.12 26.97
C ASP A 222 3.97 7.34 28.09
N LYS A 223 4.43 6.28 28.77
CA LYS A 223 5.48 6.37 29.81
C LYS A 223 6.74 7.04 29.29
N MET A 224 7.13 6.75 28.05
CA MET A 224 8.30 7.35 27.42
C MET A 224 8.11 8.85 27.16
N ASN A 225 6.94 9.24 26.65
CA ASN A 225 6.59 10.65 26.45
C ASN A 225 6.43 11.41 27.78
N PHE A 226 5.82 10.80 28.81
CA PHE A 226 5.77 11.36 30.16
C PHE A 226 7.16 11.57 30.72
N ALA A 227 8.06 10.60 30.60
CA ALA A 227 9.45 10.72 31.06
C ALA A 227 10.18 11.89 30.38
N GLN A 228 9.98 12.06 29.06
CA GLN A 228 10.51 13.20 28.31
C GLN A 228 9.91 14.52 28.81
N GLY A 229 8.60 14.56 29.07
CA GLY A 229 7.93 15.73 29.64
C GLY A 229 8.46 16.10 31.01
N TYR A 230 8.61 15.13 31.93
CA TYR A 230 9.20 15.34 33.25
C TYR A 230 10.66 15.80 33.15
N SER A 231 11.45 15.29 32.18
CA SER A 231 12.79 15.81 31.93
C SER A 231 12.78 17.29 31.53
N LYS A 232 11.87 17.67 30.61
CA LYS A 232 11.75 19.08 30.15
C LYS A 232 11.37 20.06 31.26
N ILE A 233 10.59 19.61 32.27
CA ILE A 233 10.22 20.46 33.44
C ILE A 233 11.16 20.33 34.62
N GLY A 234 12.24 19.53 34.51
CA GLY A 234 13.26 19.38 35.55
C GLY A 234 12.94 18.34 36.65
N ASP A 235 11.84 17.58 36.52
CA ASP A 235 11.54 16.48 37.47
C ASP A 235 12.20 15.18 37.03
N TYR A 236 13.51 15.14 37.11
CA TYR A 236 14.35 14.01 36.71
C TYR A 236 14.08 12.72 37.49
N GLY A 237 13.59 12.87 38.75
CA GLY A 237 13.24 11.73 39.60
C GLY A 237 12.07 10.95 39.03
N LYS A 238 10.98 11.63 38.66
CA LYS A 238 9.81 11.01 38.03
C LYS A 238 10.17 10.48 36.65
N ALA A 239 10.94 11.22 35.86
CA ALA A 239 11.39 10.79 34.55
C ALA A 239 12.15 9.44 34.64
N MET A 240 13.12 9.33 35.54
CA MET A 240 13.92 8.10 35.72
C MET A 240 13.08 6.93 36.23
N LYS A 241 12.12 7.21 37.15
CA LYS A 241 11.19 6.18 37.63
C LYS A 241 10.41 5.54 36.45
N LEU A 242 9.79 6.35 35.59
CA LEU A 242 9.05 5.85 34.43
C LEU A 242 9.95 5.09 33.47
N LEU A 243 11.16 5.58 33.18
CA LEU A 243 12.12 4.90 32.35
C LEU A 243 12.55 3.54 32.89
N SER A 244 12.60 3.38 34.23
CA SER A 244 12.93 2.11 34.86
C SER A 244 11.85 1.03 34.71
N GLU A 245 10.60 1.44 34.45
CA GLU A 245 9.46 0.56 34.20
C GLU A 245 9.38 0.09 32.75
N ILE A 246 10.18 0.67 31.84
CA ILE A 246 10.18 0.35 30.43
C ILE A 246 11.29 -0.68 30.14
N THR A 247 10.90 -1.80 29.53
CA THR A 247 11.85 -2.74 28.93
C THR A 247 11.90 -2.50 27.43
N PRO A 248 12.94 -1.83 26.90
CA PRO A 248 13.03 -1.58 25.47
C PRO A 248 13.30 -2.88 24.70
N ASN A 249 12.67 -3.06 23.56
CA ASN A 249 13.02 -4.13 22.65
C ASN A 249 14.40 -3.84 22.04
N ARG A 250 15.24 -4.84 21.90
CA ARG A 250 16.58 -4.65 21.30
C ARG A 250 16.46 -4.25 19.83
N PHE A 251 17.22 -3.22 19.43
CA PHE A 251 17.38 -2.76 18.04
C PHE A 251 16.11 -2.30 17.33
N THR A 252 15.22 -1.60 18.02
CA THR A 252 14.04 -0.98 17.46
C THR A 252 14.08 0.55 17.60
N LEU A 253 13.20 1.25 16.85
CA LEU A 253 12.95 2.69 17.02
C LEU A 253 12.69 3.06 18.49
N ASP A 254 11.95 2.23 19.20
CA ASP A 254 11.63 2.42 20.61
C ASP A 254 12.89 2.40 21.48
N SER A 255 13.86 1.52 21.16
CA SER A 255 15.13 1.50 21.90
C SER A 255 15.98 2.73 21.67
N LEU A 256 15.97 3.28 20.45
CA LEU A 256 16.66 4.53 20.15
C LEU A 256 16.00 5.70 20.89
N LYS A 257 14.66 5.82 20.87
CA LYS A 257 13.93 6.84 21.60
C LYS A 257 14.16 6.72 23.11
N TYR A 258 14.05 5.51 23.66
CA TYR A 258 14.33 5.24 25.08
C TYR A 258 15.74 5.69 25.49
N ALA A 259 16.75 5.27 24.71
CA ALA A 259 18.14 5.63 25.00
C ALA A 259 18.35 7.14 24.93
N SER A 260 17.80 7.82 23.93
CA SER A 260 17.88 9.28 23.78
C SER A 260 17.29 10.02 25.00
N VAL A 261 16.06 9.66 25.42
CA VAL A 261 15.40 10.27 26.57
C VAL A 261 16.19 9.99 27.86
N LYS A 262 16.69 8.77 28.05
CA LYS A 262 17.47 8.39 29.23
C LYS A 262 18.81 9.11 29.31
N ILE A 263 19.49 9.29 28.16
CA ILE A 263 20.73 10.08 28.08
C ILE A 263 20.48 11.52 28.54
N ASP A 264 19.41 12.16 27.99
CA ASP A 264 19.03 13.52 28.36
C ASP A 264 18.78 13.66 29.87
N VAL A 265 18.05 12.72 30.47
CA VAL A 265 17.80 12.72 31.93
C VAL A 265 19.10 12.56 32.74
N LEU A 266 19.96 11.61 32.36
CA LEU A 266 21.24 11.36 33.06
C LEU A 266 22.18 12.56 32.96
N GLU A 267 22.27 13.20 31.80
CA GLU A 267 23.08 14.39 31.58
C GLU A 267 22.61 15.54 32.47
N LYS A 268 21.31 15.82 32.51
CA LYS A 268 20.71 16.87 33.34
C LYS A 268 20.81 16.60 34.86
N GLN A 269 20.90 15.33 35.25
CA GLN A 269 21.21 14.94 36.64
C GLN A 269 22.70 15.06 36.98
N GLY A 270 23.58 15.37 36.01
CA GLY A 270 25.04 15.40 36.22
C GLY A 270 25.71 14.03 36.21
N ASN A 271 24.96 12.96 35.82
CA ASN A 271 25.46 11.58 35.77
C ASN A 271 26.18 11.32 34.43
N TYR A 272 27.19 12.15 34.13
CA TYR A 272 27.85 12.19 32.80
C TYR A 272 28.53 10.89 32.40
N GLU A 273 29.08 10.12 33.33
CA GLU A 273 29.70 8.82 33.02
C GLU A 273 28.68 7.81 32.49
N GLN A 274 27.52 7.72 33.16
CA GLN A 274 26.46 6.83 32.73
C GLN A 274 25.82 7.31 31.40
N ALA A 275 25.66 8.62 31.26
CA ALA A 275 25.16 9.21 29.99
C ALA A 275 26.12 8.91 28.84
N LEU A 276 27.44 9.05 29.03
CA LEU A 276 28.45 8.77 28.01
C LEU A 276 28.47 7.29 27.59
N ASN A 277 28.38 6.38 28.58
CA ASN A 277 28.35 4.94 28.27
C ASN A 277 27.11 4.57 27.45
N LEU A 278 25.94 5.07 27.86
CA LEU A 278 24.70 4.85 27.12
C LEU A 278 24.72 5.53 25.73
N TYR A 279 25.39 6.69 25.60
CA TYR A 279 25.55 7.37 24.32
C TYR A 279 26.39 6.55 23.31
N LYS A 280 27.43 5.86 23.78
CA LYS A 280 28.22 4.95 22.94
C LYS A 280 27.37 3.81 22.40
N ASP A 281 26.55 3.21 23.27
CA ASP A 281 25.62 2.15 22.85
C ASP A 281 24.56 2.66 21.87
N TYR A 282 24.00 3.84 22.14
CA TYR A 282 23.06 4.55 21.27
C TYR A 282 23.65 4.82 19.89
N SER A 283 24.89 5.35 19.85
CA SER A 283 25.58 5.65 18.59
C SER A 283 25.79 4.39 17.74
N ALA A 284 26.20 3.29 18.37
CA ALA A 284 26.38 2.00 17.68
C ALA A 284 25.04 1.43 17.19
N MET A 285 23.96 1.58 17.97
CA MET A 285 22.62 1.19 17.54
C MET A 285 22.14 2.03 16.36
N LEU A 286 22.33 3.34 16.40
CA LEU A 286 21.94 4.27 15.35
C LEU A 286 22.67 3.98 14.03
N GLU A 287 23.98 3.75 14.08
CA GLU A 287 24.79 3.38 12.90
C GLU A 287 24.28 2.07 12.26
N ARG A 288 24.04 1.05 13.08
CA ARG A 288 23.48 -0.24 12.61
C ARG A 288 22.13 -0.03 11.97
N TYR A 289 21.24 0.72 12.60
CA TYR A 289 19.91 1.00 12.09
C TYR A 289 19.96 1.78 10.77
N GLN A 290 20.80 2.80 10.65
CA GLN A 290 20.98 3.54 9.39
C GLN A 290 21.51 2.64 8.26
N LYS A 291 22.42 1.73 8.57
CA LYS A 291 22.95 0.78 7.58
C LYS A 291 21.87 -0.21 7.10
N GLU A 292 21.03 -0.67 8.00
CA GLU A 292 19.89 -1.54 7.68
C GLU A 292 18.89 -0.81 6.78
N LEU A 293 18.52 0.43 7.11
CA LEU A 293 17.65 1.26 6.28
C LEU A 293 18.17 1.46 4.86
N LEU A 294 19.47 1.77 4.72
CA LEU A 294 20.07 1.93 3.39
C LEU A 294 20.02 0.64 2.58
N SER A 295 20.19 -0.51 3.22
CA SER A 295 20.10 -1.80 2.53
C SER A 295 18.67 -2.09 2.04
N HIS A 296 17.65 -1.77 2.84
CA HIS A 296 16.24 -1.92 2.44
C HIS A 296 15.84 -0.96 1.32
N ASP A 297 16.28 0.30 1.36
CA ASP A 297 16.00 1.26 0.30
C ASP A 297 16.60 0.83 -1.06
N LEU A 298 17.80 0.27 -1.04
CA LEU A 298 18.45 -0.25 -2.24
C LEU A 298 17.75 -1.49 -2.80
N LEU A 299 17.36 -2.43 -1.94
CA LEU A 299 16.60 -3.63 -2.33
C LEU A 299 15.23 -3.26 -2.90
N PHE A 300 14.54 -2.31 -2.28
CA PHE A 300 13.25 -1.82 -2.76
C PHE A 300 13.37 -1.14 -4.13
N ALA A 301 14.39 -0.29 -4.32
CA ALA A 301 14.66 0.38 -5.60
C ALA A 301 14.98 -0.64 -6.70
N ASP A 302 15.77 -1.67 -6.41
CA ASP A 302 16.10 -2.75 -7.35
C ASP A 302 14.87 -3.59 -7.72
N LYS A 303 14.07 -4.03 -6.73
CA LYS A 303 12.81 -4.74 -6.99
C LYS A 303 11.85 -3.92 -7.85
N LYS A 304 11.69 -2.63 -7.55
CA LYS A 304 10.86 -1.71 -8.34
C LYS A 304 11.37 -1.60 -9.78
N HIS A 305 12.68 -1.43 -9.96
CA HIS A 305 13.31 -1.32 -11.28
C HIS A 305 13.15 -2.62 -12.11
N GLN A 306 13.32 -3.80 -11.48
CA GLN A 306 13.09 -5.09 -12.14
C GLN A 306 11.66 -5.25 -12.62
N LEU A 307 10.66 -4.78 -11.85
CA LEU A 307 9.26 -4.82 -12.25
C LEU A 307 8.96 -3.84 -13.39
N GLU A 308 9.51 -2.63 -13.34
CA GLU A 308 9.38 -1.66 -14.44
C GLU A 308 9.95 -2.24 -15.73
N ILE A 309 11.12 -2.88 -15.68
CA ILE A 309 11.70 -3.59 -16.83
C ILE A 309 10.78 -4.71 -17.30
N LYS A 310 10.26 -5.53 -16.39
CA LYS A 310 9.36 -6.65 -16.75
C LYS A 310 8.08 -6.14 -17.43
N SER A 311 7.48 -5.09 -16.90
CA SER A 311 6.29 -4.47 -17.48
C SER A 311 6.56 -3.88 -18.87
N LEU A 312 7.71 -3.23 -19.06
CA LEU A 312 8.14 -2.69 -20.36
C LEU A 312 8.38 -3.81 -21.39
N VAL A 313 8.94 -4.94 -20.98
CA VAL A 313 9.15 -6.12 -21.85
C VAL A 313 7.80 -6.72 -22.25
N GLU A 314 6.86 -6.83 -21.33
CA GLU A 314 5.50 -7.34 -21.62
C GLU A 314 4.73 -6.41 -22.58
N ILE A 315 4.82 -5.09 -22.37
CA ILE A 315 4.21 -4.08 -23.28
C ILE A 315 4.81 -4.20 -24.67
N LYS A 316 6.14 -4.23 -24.79
CA LYS A 316 6.83 -4.39 -26.08
C LYS A 316 6.48 -5.73 -26.77
N GLY A 317 6.32 -6.78 -25.99
CA GLY A 317 5.86 -8.09 -26.51
C GLY A 317 4.46 -8.00 -27.12
N ARG A 318 3.52 -7.37 -26.41
CA ARG A 318 2.14 -7.15 -26.89
C ARG A 318 2.11 -6.26 -28.12
N ASP A 319 2.88 -5.18 -28.17
CA ASP A 319 2.96 -4.26 -29.30
C ASP A 319 3.50 -4.97 -30.55
N ARG A 320 4.46 -5.89 -30.41
CA ARG A 320 4.94 -6.73 -31.53
C ARG A 320 3.85 -7.64 -32.06
N ILE A 321 3.06 -8.28 -31.18
CA ILE A 321 1.94 -9.15 -31.61
C ILE A 321 0.89 -8.34 -32.40
N ILE A 322 0.56 -7.13 -31.91
CA ILE A 322 -0.35 -6.22 -32.60
C ILE A 322 0.19 -5.82 -33.97
N LEU A 323 1.49 -5.48 -34.04
CA LEU A 323 2.16 -5.14 -35.30
C LEU A 323 2.11 -6.29 -36.31
N TYR A 324 2.41 -7.52 -35.88
CA TYR A 324 2.33 -8.71 -36.76
C TYR A 324 0.90 -8.98 -37.23
N ALA A 325 -0.10 -8.80 -36.36
CA ALA A 325 -1.49 -8.93 -36.75
C ALA A 325 -1.90 -7.89 -37.82
N LEU A 326 -1.48 -6.63 -37.62
CA LEU A 326 -1.74 -5.56 -38.60
C LEU A 326 -1.05 -5.83 -39.96
N CYS A 327 0.20 -6.31 -39.95
CA CYS A 327 0.93 -6.71 -41.14
C CYS A 327 0.24 -7.87 -41.86
N GLY A 328 -0.27 -8.84 -41.11
CA GLY A 328 -1.06 -9.97 -41.67
C GLY A 328 -2.35 -9.50 -42.33
N ILE A 329 -3.11 -8.61 -41.69
CA ILE A 329 -4.33 -8.01 -42.26
C ILE A 329 -4.01 -7.23 -43.52
N PHE A 330 -2.96 -6.41 -43.50
CA PHE A 330 -2.52 -5.66 -44.70
C PHE A 330 -2.14 -6.59 -45.84
N GLY A 331 -1.40 -7.67 -45.57
CA GLY A 331 -1.04 -8.69 -46.55
C GLY A 331 -2.29 -9.37 -47.19
N LEU A 332 -3.31 -9.67 -46.37
CA LEU A 332 -4.57 -10.20 -46.86
C LEU A 332 -5.32 -9.22 -47.75
N ILE A 333 -5.36 -7.93 -47.40
CA ILE A 333 -6.00 -6.88 -48.22
C ILE A 333 -5.28 -6.76 -49.56
N MET A 334 -3.96 -6.77 -49.58
CA MET A 334 -3.16 -6.74 -50.81
C MET A 334 -3.40 -7.97 -51.68
N LEU A 335 -3.49 -9.15 -51.07
CA LEU A 335 -3.81 -10.40 -51.79
C LEU A 335 -5.19 -10.35 -52.43
N VAL A 336 -6.21 -9.91 -51.70
CA VAL A 336 -7.58 -9.76 -52.24
C VAL A 336 -7.62 -8.73 -53.37
N GLY A 337 -6.93 -7.58 -53.19
CA GLY A 337 -6.82 -6.56 -54.24
C GLY A 337 -6.12 -7.11 -55.50
N TRP A 338 -5.05 -7.88 -55.31
CA TRP A 338 -4.35 -8.51 -56.44
C TRP A 338 -5.24 -9.56 -57.17
N LEU A 339 -5.95 -10.39 -56.43
CA LEU A 339 -6.90 -11.37 -57.01
C LEU A 339 -8.03 -10.67 -57.78
N TYR A 340 -8.57 -9.59 -57.24
CA TYR A 340 -9.59 -8.76 -57.90
C TYR A 340 -9.03 -8.15 -59.18
N TYR A 341 -7.86 -7.53 -59.13
CA TYR A 341 -7.19 -6.96 -60.31
C TYR A 341 -6.92 -8.03 -61.40
N ARG A 342 -6.39 -9.18 -60.99
CA ARG A 342 -6.14 -10.32 -61.90
C ARG A 342 -7.45 -10.84 -62.52
N GLY A 343 -8.52 -10.91 -61.77
CA GLY A 343 -9.87 -11.26 -62.29
C GLY A 343 -10.38 -10.27 -63.32
N HIS A 344 -10.17 -8.97 -63.06
CA HIS A 344 -10.53 -7.90 -63.97
C HIS A 344 -9.72 -7.96 -65.29
N LEU A 345 -8.45 -8.20 -65.19
CA LEU A 345 -7.54 -8.37 -66.33
C LEU A 345 -7.92 -9.58 -67.21
N ASN A 346 -8.28 -10.67 -66.57
CA ASN A 346 -8.74 -11.89 -67.28
C ASN A 346 -10.08 -11.68 -67.97
N ARG A 347 -11.01 -10.93 -67.37
CA ARG A 347 -12.28 -10.53 -68.03
C ARG A 347 -12.03 -9.64 -69.25
N ALA A 348 -11.15 -8.63 -69.13
CA ALA A 348 -10.78 -7.74 -70.20
C ALA A 348 -10.16 -8.52 -71.37
N LYS A 349 -9.27 -9.50 -71.12
CA LYS A 349 -8.69 -10.37 -72.16
C LYS A 349 -9.72 -11.24 -72.85
N ARG A 350 -10.72 -11.76 -72.10
CA ARG A 350 -11.82 -12.54 -72.70
C ARG A 350 -12.69 -11.69 -73.67
N ILE A 351 -13.04 -10.46 -73.19
CA ILE A 351 -13.84 -9.54 -74.08
C ILE A 351 -13.06 -9.16 -75.32
N LEU A 352 -11.72 -8.96 -75.23
CA LEU A 352 -10.91 -8.66 -76.39
C LEU A 352 -10.87 -9.84 -77.39
N ALA A 353 -10.68 -11.08 -76.88
CA ALA A 353 -10.65 -12.25 -77.65
C ALA A 353 -12.06 -12.57 -78.34
N GLU A 354 -13.15 -12.26 -77.63
CA GLU A 354 -14.51 -12.35 -78.21
C GLU A 354 -14.71 -11.36 -79.36
N LYS A 355 -14.27 -10.09 -79.19
CA LYS A 355 -14.30 -9.07 -80.23
C LYS A 355 -13.44 -9.44 -81.47
N GLU A 356 -12.24 -9.97 -81.24
CA GLU A 356 -11.36 -10.46 -82.30
C GLU A 356 -12.02 -11.58 -83.08
N ASN A 357 -12.69 -12.56 -82.42
CA ASN A 357 -13.42 -13.63 -83.04
C ASN A 357 -14.67 -13.13 -83.83
N GLU A 358 -15.38 -12.13 -83.30
CA GLU A 358 -16.49 -11.49 -84.05
C GLU A 358 -16.00 -10.79 -85.33
N ASN A 359 -14.91 -10.04 -85.23
CA ASN A 359 -14.29 -9.37 -86.35
C ASN A 359 -13.81 -10.38 -87.43
N LEU A 360 -13.23 -11.52 -87.03
CA LEU A 360 -12.83 -12.59 -87.89
C LEU A 360 -14.04 -13.22 -88.57
N LYS A 361 -15.15 -13.45 -87.87
CA LYS A 361 -16.43 -13.98 -88.47
C LYS A 361 -17.03 -13.00 -89.48
N LEU A 362 -17.07 -11.69 -89.14
CA LEU A 362 -17.52 -10.64 -90.03
C LEU A 362 -16.63 -10.55 -91.30
N GLY A 363 -15.31 -10.66 -91.16
CA GLY A 363 -14.36 -10.70 -92.26
C GLY A 363 -14.59 -11.93 -93.18
N GLN A 364 -14.86 -13.12 -92.58
CA GLN A 364 -15.20 -14.35 -93.36
C GLN A 364 -16.56 -14.27 -94.07
N GLU A 365 -17.58 -13.63 -93.46
CA GLU A 365 -18.88 -13.40 -94.10
C GLU A 365 -18.76 -12.40 -95.22
N ASN A 366 -17.94 -11.36 -95.15
CA ASN A 366 -17.72 -10.41 -96.24
C ASN A 366 -17.00 -11.05 -97.44
N LEU A 367 -16.00 -11.92 -97.14
CA LEU A 367 -15.31 -12.70 -98.20
C LEU A 367 -16.19 -13.79 -98.88
N ARG A 368 -17.31 -14.19 -98.27
CA ARG A 368 -18.28 -15.07 -98.82
C ARG A 368 -19.33 -14.38 -99.71
N LYS A 369 -19.45 -13.08 -99.62
CA LYS A 369 -20.40 -12.24 -100.38
C LYS A 369 -19.78 -11.61 -101.64
N GLU A 370 -18.45 -11.63 -101.75
CA GLU A 370 -17.71 -11.39 -103.01
C GLU A 370 -17.59 -12.69 -103.85
#